data_5d09b906854d3e4e1e23e882105f5a71
#
_entry.id   5d09b906854d3e4e1e23e882105f5a71
#
_cell.length_a   1.000
_cell.length_b   1.000
_cell.length_c   1.000
_cell.angle_alpha   90.00
_cell.angle_beta   90.00
_cell.angle_gamma   90.00
#
_symmetry.space_group_name_H-M   'P 1'
#
loop_
_entity.id
_entity.type
_entity.pdbx_description
1 polymer ?
#
loop_
_entity_poly.entity_id
_entity_poly.type
_entity_poly.pdbx_seq_one_letter_code
_entity_poly.pdbx_strand_id
1 'polypeptide(L)'
;MVVYKYGDPEANIVLIQPVGDHDVHDIENEVSEIKKRTSLEFQMVAVKVDSWNQDLSPWRAPAVFGNENFGEGASALLVQILELCKDERKTYYLGGYSLAGLFALWASCQTDRFAG
;
A
#
# COMPACT_ATOMS: atom_id res chain seq x y z
N MET A 1 4.42 -5.33 -11.78
CA MET A 1 3.76 -5.17 -10.49
C MET A 1 2.30 -5.57 -10.64
N VAL A 2 1.83 -6.41 -9.74
CA VAL A 2 0.43 -6.86 -9.73
C VAL A 2 -0.39 -5.95 -8.82
N VAL A 3 -1.51 -5.47 -9.33
CA VAL A 3 -2.38 -4.52 -8.63
C VAL A 3 -3.81 -5.02 -8.72
N TYR A 4 -4.53 -4.97 -7.60
CA TYR A 4 -5.95 -5.28 -7.52
C TYR A 4 -6.72 -4.02 -7.18
N LYS A 5 -7.76 -3.72 -7.95
CA LYS A 5 -8.56 -2.50 -7.77
C LYS A 5 -9.98 -2.85 -7.39
N TYR A 6 -10.50 -2.15 -6.39
CA TYR A 6 -11.84 -2.31 -5.85
C TYR A 6 -12.50 -0.95 -5.71
N GLY A 7 -13.81 -0.91 -5.82
CA GLY A 7 -14.57 0.32 -5.64
C GLY A 7 -14.69 1.12 -6.93
N ASP A 8 -14.90 2.43 -6.79
CA ASP A 8 -15.21 3.32 -7.90
C ASP A 8 -13.93 3.86 -8.55
N PRO A 9 -13.65 3.50 -9.82
CA PRO A 9 -12.44 3.99 -10.51
C PRO A 9 -12.48 5.50 -10.78
N GLU A 10 -13.65 6.13 -10.72
CA GLU A 10 -13.79 7.57 -10.92
C GLU A 10 -13.71 8.37 -9.60
N ALA A 11 -13.59 7.68 -8.46
CA ALA A 11 -13.51 8.35 -7.17
C ALA A 11 -12.29 9.25 -7.07
N ASN A 12 -12.45 10.38 -6.38
CA ASN A 12 -11.34 11.30 -6.13
C ASN A 12 -10.43 10.86 -4.98
N ILE A 13 -10.90 9.93 -4.15
CA ILE A 13 -10.13 9.36 -3.04
C ILE A 13 -9.62 7.98 -3.45
N VAL A 14 -8.33 7.78 -3.34
CA VAL A 14 -7.69 6.50 -3.65
C VAL A 14 -6.90 6.03 -2.42
N LEU A 15 -7.21 4.85 -1.94
CA LEU A 15 -6.51 4.20 -0.85
C LEU A 15 -5.56 3.17 -1.45
N ILE A 16 -4.27 3.28 -1.16
CA ILE A 16 -3.25 2.35 -1.66
C ILE A 16 -2.73 1.54 -0.49
N GLN A 17 -2.67 0.23 -0.65
CA GLN A 17 -2.21 -0.66 0.39
C GLN A 17 -1.34 -1.78 -0.19
N PRO A 18 -0.07 -1.89 0.25
CA PRO A 18 0.71 -3.07 -0.05
C PRO A 18 0.14 -4.30 0.65
N VAL A 19 0.01 -5.40 -0.07
CA VAL A 19 -0.55 -6.65 0.45
C VAL A 19 0.35 -7.82 0.09
N GLY A 20 0.42 -8.81 0.98
CA GLY A 20 1.05 -10.09 0.70
C GLY A 20 0.04 -11.08 0.11
N ASP A 21 0.51 -12.27 -0.28
CA ASP A 21 -0.35 -13.30 -0.86
C ASP A 21 -1.52 -13.67 0.05
N HIS A 22 -1.28 -13.68 1.37
CA HIS A 22 -2.30 -14.06 2.35
C HIS A 22 -3.39 -13.01 2.51
N ASP A 23 -3.08 -11.76 2.20
CA ASP A 23 -3.98 -10.63 2.45
C ASP A 23 -4.92 -10.36 1.29
N VAL A 24 -4.61 -10.86 0.10
CA VAL A 24 -5.40 -10.60 -1.10
C VAL A 24 -6.85 -11.05 -0.92
N HIS A 25 -7.06 -12.18 -0.24
CA HIS A 25 -8.41 -12.71 0.00
C HIS A 25 -9.24 -11.85 0.94
N ASP A 26 -8.59 -11.05 1.79
CA ASP A 26 -9.27 -10.25 2.81
C ASP A 26 -9.61 -8.84 2.33
N ILE A 27 -9.05 -8.41 1.20
CA ILE A 27 -9.23 -7.04 0.71
C ILE A 27 -10.69 -6.72 0.41
N GLU A 28 -11.43 -7.64 -0.18
CA GLU A 28 -12.85 -7.41 -0.48
C GLU A 28 -13.66 -7.18 0.80
N ASN A 29 -13.38 -7.94 1.85
CA ASN A 29 -14.02 -7.74 3.15
C ASN A 29 -13.65 -6.40 3.75
N GLU A 30 -12.39 -6.01 3.66
CA GLU A 30 -11.90 -4.73 4.15
C GLU A 30 -12.59 -3.57 3.43
N VAL A 31 -12.67 -3.63 2.10
CA VAL A 31 -13.37 -2.63 1.30
C VAL A 31 -14.84 -2.55 1.70
N SER A 32 -15.48 -3.70 1.87
CA SER A 32 -16.88 -3.77 2.30
C SER A 32 -17.10 -3.13 3.67
N GLU A 33 -16.19 -3.37 4.62
CA GLU A 33 -16.27 -2.77 5.95
C GLU A 33 -16.08 -1.25 5.91
N ILE A 34 -15.15 -0.76 5.09
CA ILE A 34 -14.95 0.68 4.93
C ILE A 34 -16.20 1.33 4.33
N LYS A 35 -16.79 0.71 3.32
CA LYS A 35 -18.01 1.22 2.68
C LYS A 35 -19.19 1.34 3.64
N LYS A 36 -19.27 0.46 4.63
CA LYS A 36 -20.32 0.51 5.66
C LYS A 36 -20.14 1.69 6.61
N ARG A 37 -18.94 2.23 6.73
CA ARG A 37 -18.58 3.24 7.73
C ARG A 37 -18.45 4.65 7.16
N THR A 38 -18.52 4.80 5.85
CA THR A 38 -18.43 6.09 5.20
C THR A 38 -19.39 6.18 4.02
N SER A 39 -19.87 7.40 3.76
CA SER A 39 -20.64 7.72 2.57
C SER A 39 -19.77 8.21 1.41
N LEU A 40 -18.47 8.38 1.64
CA LEU A 40 -17.54 8.84 0.61
C LEU A 40 -17.26 7.73 -0.39
N GLU A 41 -17.24 8.11 -1.67
CA GLU A 41 -16.78 7.22 -2.73
C GLU A 41 -15.25 7.12 -2.70
N PHE A 42 -14.74 5.92 -2.87
CA PHE A 42 -13.30 5.69 -2.90
C PHE A 42 -12.94 4.50 -3.79
N GLN A 43 -11.69 4.47 -4.21
CA GLN A 43 -11.10 3.31 -4.86
C GLN A 43 -10.02 2.74 -3.94
N MET A 44 -10.02 1.43 -3.75
CA MET A 44 -8.94 0.71 -3.09
C MET A 44 -8.01 0.13 -4.15
N VAL A 45 -6.72 0.39 -4.03
CA VAL A 45 -5.69 -0.18 -4.88
C VAL A 45 -4.76 -1.01 -4.00
N ALA A 46 -4.89 -2.33 -4.10
CA ALA A 46 -4.01 -3.25 -3.39
C ALA A 46 -2.82 -3.61 -4.27
N VAL A 47 -1.63 -3.33 -3.80
CA VAL A 47 -0.37 -3.59 -4.52
C VAL A 47 0.24 -4.86 -3.96
N LYS A 48 0.31 -5.91 -4.78
CA LYS A 48 0.87 -7.18 -4.34
C LYS A 48 2.38 -7.08 -4.20
N VAL A 49 2.88 -7.46 -3.04
CA VAL A 49 4.30 -7.49 -2.72
C VAL A 49 4.77 -8.94 -2.77
N ASP A 50 5.80 -9.23 -3.56
CA ASP A 50 6.29 -10.59 -3.76
C ASP A 50 7.16 -11.07 -2.60
N SER A 51 8.03 -10.21 -2.09
CA SER A 51 8.95 -10.52 -0.99
C SER A 51 8.74 -9.49 0.11
N TRP A 52 7.92 -9.86 1.10
CA TRP A 52 7.42 -8.92 2.11
C TRP A 52 8.52 -8.15 2.83
N ASN A 53 9.47 -8.87 3.46
CA ASN A 53 10.53 -8.20 4.21
C ASN A 53 11.55 -7.51 3.33
N GLN A 54 11.78 -8.02 2.13
CA GLN A 54 12.71 -7.44 1.18
C GLN A 54 12.16 -6.14 0.61
N ASP A 55 10.91 -6.15 0.16
CA ASP A 55 10.35 -5.08 -0.67
C ASP A 55 9.81 -3.92 0.14
N LEU A 56 9.40 -4.16 1.39
CA LEU A 56 8.80 -3.13 2.24
C LEU A 56 9.79 -2.43 3.16
N SER A 57 10.97 -2.98 3.35
CA SER A 57 11.95 -2.40 4.26
C SER A 57 12.84 -1.38 3.52
N PRO A 58 13.07 -0.20 4.13
CA PRO A 58 13.98 0.81 3.58
C PRO A 58 15.45 0.47 3.77
N TRP A 59 15.78 -0.47 4.65
CA TRP A 59 17.16 -0.86 4.97
C TRP A 59 17.26 -2.35 5.24
N ARG A 60 18.48 -2.85 5.17
CA ARG A 60 18.77 -4.25 5.52
C ARG A 60 18.82 -4.43 7.03
N ALA A 61 18.24 -5.54 7.49
CA ALA A 61 18.28 -5.92 8.90
C ALA A 61 18.10 -7.42 9.03
N PRO A 62 18.61 -8.04 10.12
CA PRO A 62 18.36 -9.46 10.40
C PRO A 62 16.87 -9.71 10.64
N ALA A 63 16.44 -10.94 10.37
CA ALA A 63 15.08 -11.37 10.62
C ALA A 63 14.74 -11.22 12.12
N VAL A 64 13.54 -10.68 12.39
CA VAL A 64 12.99 -10.61 13.75
C VAL A 64 12.12 -11.82 14.00
N PHE A 65 11.34 -12.22 13.01
CA PHE A 65 10.51 -13.42 13.05
C PHE A 65 10.84 -14.31 11.85
N GLY A 66 10.93 -15.60 12.08
CA GLY A 66 11.26 -16.55 11.03
C GLY A 66 12.69 -16.40 10.53
N ASN A 67 12.91 -16.75 9.27
CA ASN A 67 14.23 -16.82 8.66
C ASN A 67 14.47 -15.76 7.58
N GLU A 68 13.47 -14.96 7.25
CA GLU A 68 13.58 -13.96 6.20
C GLU A 68 14.14 -12.65 6.75
N ASN A 69 15.31 -12.27 6.27
CA ASN A 69 15.93 -10.99 6.61
C ASN A 69 15.20 -9.85 5.89
N PHE A 70 15.33 -8.65 6.44
CA PHE A 70 14.83 -7.44 5.79
C PHE A 70 15.80 -7.02 4.68
N GLY A 71 15.25 -6.64 3.54
CA GLY A 71 16.03 -6.08 2.44
C GLY A 71 15.92 -4.56 2.39
N GLU A 72 16.24 -3.98 1.26
CA GLU A 72 16.19 -2.54 1.05
C GLU A 72 15.39 -2.15 -0.20
N GLY A 73 14.34 -2.93 -0.48
CA GLY A 73 13.50 -2.76 -1.68
C GLY A 73 12.48 -1.63 -1.62
N ALA A 74 12.34 -0.95 -0.47
CA ALA A 74 11.27 0.03 -0.28
C ALA A 74 11.36 1.20 -1.28
N SER A 75 12.55 1.67 -1.61
CA SER A 75 12.71 2.77 -2.58
C SER A 75 12.18 2.39 -3.96
N ALA A 76 12.47 1.16 -4.42
CA ALA A 76 11.97 0.68 -5.70
C ALA A 76 10.45 0.52 -5.69
N LEU A 77 9.90 0.00 -4.60
CA LEU A 77 8.45 -0.15 -4.44
C LEU A 77 7.76 1.22 -4.43
N LEU A 78 8.34 2.20 -3.73
CA LEU A 78 7.79 3.55 -3.70
C LEU A 78 7.73 4.16 -5.10
N VAL A 79 8.77 4.01 -5.91
CA VAL A 79 8.77 4.49 -7.30
C VAL A 79 7.62 3.87 -8.08
N GLN A 80 7.41 2.56 -7.94
CA GLN A 80 6.31 1.87 -8.61
C GLN A 80 4.94 2.37 -8.16
N ILE A 81 4.77 2.61 -6.84
CA ILE A 81 3.51 3.13 -6.30
C ILE A 81 3.27 4.55 -6.79
N LEU A 82 4.29 5.40 -6.85
CA LEU A 82 4.15 6.77 -7.33
C LEU A 82 3.69 6.81 -8.80
N GLU A 83 4.03 5.80 -9.59
CA GLU A 83 3.51 5.68 -10.97
C GLU A 83 1.98 5.51 -10.99
N LEU A 84 1.38 5.01 -9.92
CA LEU A 84 -0.07 4.89 -9.79
C LEU A 84 -0.73 6.20 -9.32
N CYS A 85 0.06 7.18 -8.90
CA CYS A 85 -0.43 8.41 -8.25
C CYS A 85 -0.30 9.64 -9.15
N LYS A 86 -0.50 9.47 -10.46
CA LYS A 86 -0.25 10.54 -11.44
C LYS A 86 -1.42 11.48 -11.68
N ASP A 87 -2.62 11.10 -11.26
CA ASP A 87 -3.80 11.95 -11.45
C ASP A 87 -3.87 13.00 -10.35
N GLU A 88 -3.55 14.25 -10.70
CA GLU A 88 -3.51 15.35 -9.75
C GLU A 88 -4.88 15.77 -9.22
N ARG A 89 -5.95 15.31 -9.86
CA ARG A 89 -7.33 15.57 -9.40
C ARG A 89 -7.71 14.65 -8.24
N LYS A 90 -6.93 13.61 -7.98
CA LYS A 90 -7.21 12.61 -6.95
C LYS A 90 -6.35 12.84 -5.71
N THR A 91 -6.88 12.43 -4.57
CA THR A 91 -6.19 12.44 -3.30
C THR A 91 -5.81 11.02 -2.96
N TYR A 92 -4.52 10.78 -2.72
CA TYR A 92 -3.98 9.44 -2.47
C TYR A 92 -3.61 9.28 -1.01
N TYR A 93 -4.03 8.15 -0.44
CA TYR A 93 -3.68 7.73 0.91
C TYR A 93 -2.92 6.42 0.81
N LEU A 94 -1.86 6.29 1.58
CA LEU A 94 -1.07 5.07 1.63
C LEU A 94 -1.17 4.50 3.05
N GLY A 95 -1.53 3.24 3.16
CA GLY A 95 -1.66 2.56 4.43
C GLY A 95 -1.17 1.14 4.34
N GLY A 96 -1.18 0.45 5.46
CA GLY A 96 -0.78 -0.94 5.48
C GLY A 96 -0.75 -1.51 6.88
N TYR A 97 -0.65 -2.82 6.93
CA TYR A 97 -0.57 -3.60 8.15
C TYR A 97 0.88 -3.99 8.42
N SER A 98 1.29 -3.94 9.70
CA SER A 98 2.62 -4.38 10.14
C SER A 98 3.75 -3.65 9.39
N LEU A 99 4.63 -4.37 8.69
CA LEU A 99 5.74 -3.78 7.95
C LEU A 99 5.25 -2.84 6.83
N ALA A 100 4.09 -3.11 6.23
CA ALA A 100 3.51 -2.21 5.24
C ALA A 100 3.10 -0.87 5.87
N GLY A 101 2.71 -0.86 7.15
CA GLY A 101 2.47 0.37 7.89
C GLY A 101 3.75 1.17 8.11
N LEU A 102 4.85 0.50 8.44
CA LEU A 102 6.17 1.14 8.55
C LEU A 102 6.61 1.70 7.18
N PHE A 103 6.41 0.94 6.12
CA PHE A 103 6.68 1.41 4.76
C PHE A 103 5.90 2.69 4.44
N ALA A 104 4.61 2.72 4.79
CA ALA A 104 3.77 3.90 4.54
C ALA A 104 4.29 5.13 5.30
N LEU A 105 4.68 4.95 6.56
CA LEU A 105 5.26 6.02 7.36
C LEU A 105 6.56 6.54 6.75
N TRP A 106 7.46 5.63 6.38
CA TRP A 106 8.72 6.00 5.73
C TRP A 106 8.47 6.71 4.40
N ALA A 107 7.54 6.20 3.58
CA ALA A 107 7.21 6.79 2.28
C ALA A 107 6.69 8.23 2.44
N SER A 108 5.90 8.49 3.48
CA SER A 108 5.38 9.84 3.74
C SER A 108 6.48 10.84 4.06
N CYS A 109 7.64 10.36 4.53
CA CYS A 109 8.82 11.20 4.74
C CYS A 109 9.63 11.43 3.46
N GLN A 110 9.41 10.64 2.41
CA GLN A 110 10.14 10.73 1.15
C GLN A 110 9.44 11.60 0.10
N THR A 111 8.14 11.78 0.24
CA THR A 111 7.33 12.50 -0.74
C THR A 111 6.11 13.11 -0.07
N ASP A 112 5.60 14.20 -0.62
CA ASP A 112 4.35 14.83 -0.18
C ASP A 112 3.14 14.40 -1.01
N ARG A 113 3.28 13.36 -1.84
CA ARG A 113 2.22 12.90 -2.75
C ARG A 113 1.02 12.29 -2.02
N PHE A 114 1.24 11.74 -0.82
CA PHE A 114 0.20 11.12 -0.03
C PHE A 114 -0.38 12.09 0.99
N ALA A 115 -1.71 12.11 1.09
CA ALA A 115 -2.39 12.94 2.08
C ALA A 115 -2.39 12.32 3.47
N GLY A 116 -2.16 11.03 3.54
CA GLY A 116 -2.07 10.29 4.79
C GLY A 116 -1.69 8.86 4.56
#